data_9d60f11d0ab87bfcdb4a3f5f6694cefa
#
_entry.id   9d60f11d0ab87bfcdb4a3f5f6694cefa
#
_cell.length_a   1.000
_cell.length_b   1.000
_cell.length_c   1.000
_cell.angle_alpha   90.00
_cell.angle_beta   90.00
_cell.angle_gamma   90.00
#
_symmetry.space_group_name_H-M   'P 1'
#
loop_
_entity.id
_entity.type
_entity.pdbx_description
1 polymer ?
#
loop_
_entity_poly.entity_id
_entity_poly.type
_entity_poly.pdbx_seq_one_letter_code
_entity_poly.pdbx_strand_id
1 'polypeptide(L)'
;MKTGLPTPEQVAYVRKQLGTSENDIRVAILVIRKWLKMQPHLPQNIDDARLERMYINCKCSLERVKTSVDAYFSLKNRYPELLMNRNPREIIGVCKKFITMFPMPRLTDSCLRVSVTTNICENPDDYDPLVMSKAILLWSELMLREDYSLGDIMILDMKNVQAGHVLKTGIGLLRGLEMIYRGAYCRRIKALHFVNAPKVMDMIMTLVRAALPEKIRKRVMTHLPGSNTLFDHLPRSMVPNELGGTGGPAEELAEDHRERYWPLVDWFMEQDQFVSNESMRPHNMTCGMENGFSVDGSFKKLCID
;
A
#
# COMPACT_ATOMS: atom_id res chain seq x y z
N MET A 1 -9.91 10.87 16.97
CA MET A 1 -9.44 11.99 16.08
C MET A 1 -9.52 11.46 14.68
N LYS A 2 -10.49 11.94 13.88
CA LYS A 2 -10.74 11.40 12.52
C LYS A 2 -9.52 11.59 11.62
N THR A 3 -9.17 10.57 10.84
CA THR A 3 -8.13 10.65 9.82
C THR A 3 -8.53 11.71 8.80
N GLY A 4 -7.84 12.86 8.83
CA GLY A 4 -8.15 13.97 7.94
C GLY A 4 -7.67 13.71 6.50
N LEU A 5 -8.40 14.26 5.52
CA LEU A 5 -7.88 14.44 4.18
C LEU A 5 -6.64 15.35 4.23
N PRO A 6 -5.69 15.22 3.28
CA PRO A 6 -4.53 16.10 3.20
C PRO A 6 -4.95 17.58 3.11
N THR A 7 -4.28 18.43 3.88
CA THR A 7 -4.56 19.86 3.83
C THR A 7 -4.01 20.49 2.54
N PRO A 8 -4.52 21.67 2.10
CA PRO A 8 -3.97 22.37 0.94
C PRO A 8 -2.45 22.59 1.03
N GLU A 9 -1.93 22.88 2.23
CA GLU A 9 -0.50 23.07 2.48
C GLU A 9 0.29 21.77 2.28
N GLN A 10 -0.26 20.64 2.74
CA GLN A 10 0.35 19.32 2.53
C GLN A 10 0.36 18.96 1.04
N VAL A 11 -0.72 19.21 0.31
CA VAL A 11 -0.80 19.01 -1.15
C VAL A 11 0.25 19.87 -1.86
N ALA A 12 0.34 21.16 -1.51
CA ALA A 12 1.32 22.07 -2.08
C ALA A 12 2.77 21.62 -1.78
N TYR A 13 3.04 21.17 -0.56
CA TYR A 13 4.34 20.61 -0.18
C TYR A 13 4.70 19.40 -1.01
N VAL A 14 3.79 18.41 -1.15
CA VAL A 14 4.02 17.18 -1.96
C VAL A 14 4.32 17.54 -3.42
N ARG A 15 3.53 18.44 -4.03
CA ARG A 15 3.74 18.92 -5.40
C ARG A 15 5.12 19.58 -5.56
N LYS A 16 5.50 20.46 -4.63
CA LYS A 16 6.82 21.11 -4.60
C LYS A 16 7.96 20.08 -4.52
N GLN A 17 7.86 19.09 -3.64
CA GLN A 17 8.87 18.05 -3.48
C GLN A 17 9.05 17.16 -4.73
N LEU A 18 8.02 17.08 -5.56
CA LEU A 18 8.04 16.32 -6.81
C LEU A 18 8.34 17.20 -8.04
N GLY A 19 8.49 18.51 -7.86
CA GLY A 19 8.75 19.45 -8.96
C GLY A 19 7.57 19.52 -9.95
N THR A 20 6.33 19.45 -9.46
CA THR A 20 5.12 19.46 -10.29
C THR A 20 4.13 20.51 -9.81
N SER A 21 3.32 21.00 -10.73
CA SER A 21 2.24 21.95 -10.47
C SER A 21 0.87 21.31 -10.71
N GLU A 22 -0.18 22.00 -10.34
CA GLU A 22 -1.56 21.59 -10.64
C GLU A 22 -1.80 21.49 -12.16
N ASN A 23 -1.25 22.44 -12.92
CA ASN A 23 -1.35 22.43 -14.37
C ASN A 23 -0.63 21.23 -14.99
N ASP A 24 0.58 20.88 -14.50
CA ASP A 24 1.33 19.71 -14.97
C ASP A 24 0.55 18.41 -14.71
N ILE A 25 -0.08 18.31 -13.54
CA ILE A 25 -0.92 17.16 -13.17
C ILE A 25 -2.12 17.07 -14.10
N ARG A 26 -2.82 18.17 -14.36
CA ARG A 26 -3.95 18.22 -15.28
C ARG A 26 -3.56 17.75 -16.67
N VAL A 27 -2.44 18.24 -17.19
CA VAL A 27 -1.89 17.83 -18.49
C VAL A 27 -1.53 16.33 -18.48
N ALA A 28 -0.88 15.86 -17.42
CA ALA A 28 -0.52 14.44 -17.27
C ALA A 28 -1.76 13.53 -17.29
N ILE A 29 -2.84 13.91 -16.58
CA ILE A 29 -4.10 13.16 -16.58
C ILE A 29 -4.70 13.09 -17.99
N LEU A 30 -4.71 14.18 -18.74
CA LEU A 30 -5.19 14.17 -20.12
C LEU A 30 -4.37 13.21 -21.03
N VAL A 31 -3.06 13.19 -20.85
CA VAL A 31 -2.17 12.26 -21.58
C VAL A 31 -2.46 10.81 -21.20
N ILE A 32 -2.63 10.52 -19.89
CA ILE A 32 -2.98 9.18 -19.40
C ILE A 32 -4.34 8.75 -19.93
N ARG A 33 -5.34 9.62 -19.93
CA ARG A 33 -6.67 9.36 -20.49
C ARG A 33 -6.62 9.03 -21.98
N LYS A 34 -5.86 9.83 -22.75
CA LYS A 34 -5.66 9.56 -24.19
C LYS A 34 -5.00 8.21 -24.42
N TRP A 35 -3.96 7.87 -23.65
CA TRP A 35 -3.33 6.56 -23.71
C TRP A 35 -4.30 5.44 -23.35
N LEU A 36 -5.07 5.59 -22.25
CA LEU A 36 -5.99 4.57 -21.76
C LEU A 36 -7.07 4.23 -22.80
N LYS A 37 -7.59 5.24 -23.53
CA LYS A 37 -8.53 5.04 -24.63
C LYS A 37 -7.99 4.17 -25.77
N MET A 38 -6.66 4.10 -25.93
CA MET A 38 -5.99 3.28 -26.93
C MET A 38 -5.66 1.87 -26.42
N GLN A 39 -6.06 1.53 -25.18
CA GLN A 39 -5.83 0.22 -24.59
C GLN A 39 -7.13 -0.59 -24.57
N PRO A 40 -7.43 -1.40 -25.59
CA PRO A 40 -8.73 -2.08 -25.71
C PRO A 40 -8.96 -3.12 -24.63
N HIS A 41 -7.90 -3.60 -23.99
CA HIS A 41 -7.93 -4.59 -22.90
C HIS A 41 -8.19 -3.97 -21.53
N LEU A 42 -8.11 -2.64 -21.37
CA LEU A 42 -8.24 -1.98 -20.06
C LEU A 42 -9.60 -1.27 -19.89
N PRO A 43 -10.22 -1.43 -18.71
CA PRO A 43 -11.39 -0.63 -18.35
C PRO A 43 -11.09 0.87 -18.35
N GLN A 44 -12.09 1.69 -18.67
CA GLN A 44 -11.98 3.14 -18.65
C GLN A 44 -12.40 3.76 -17.29
N ASN A 45 -12.91 2.93 -16.38
CA ASN A 45 -13.57 3.31 -15.14
C ASN A 45 -12.59 3.55 -13.98
N ILE A 46 -11.64 4.46 -14.17
CA ILE A 46 -10.80 5.00 -13.10
C ILE A 46 -10.97 6.51 -13.07
N ASP A 47 -11.26 7.09 -11.89
CA ASP A 47 -11.46 8.53 -11.77
C ASP A 47 -10.14 9.31 -11.81
N ASP A 48 -10.23 10.61 -12.12
CA ASP A 48 -9.06 11.48 -12.25
C ASP A 48 -8.32 11.66 -10.92
N ALA A 49 -9.03 11.60 -9.80
CA ALA A 49 -8.43 11.71 -8.48
C ALA A 49 -7.48 10.51 -8.21
N ARG A 50 -7.88 9.28 -8.56
CA ARG A 50 -6.98 8.11 -8.45
C ARG A 50 -5.83 8.19 -9.44
N LEU A 51 -6.05 8.64 -10.68
CA LEU A 51 -4.98 8.86 -11.66
C LEU A 51 -3.96 9.90 -11.17
N GLU A 52 -4.41 11.00 -10.56
CA GLU A 52 -3.54 11.99 -9.94
C GLU A 52 -2.68 11.35 -8.84
N ARG A 53 -3.28 10.57 -7.94
CA ARG A 53 -2.53 9.92 -6.86
C ARG A 53 -1.54 8.87 -7.39
N MET A 54 -1.91 8.10 -8.41
CA MET A 54 -0.97 7.23 -9.10
C MET A 54 0.20 8.02 -9.69
N TYR A 55 -0.07 9.18 -10.31
CA TYR A 55 0.96 10.04 -10.87
C TYR A 55 1.93 10.55 -9.80
N ILE A 56 1.41 11.07 -8.68
CA ILE A 56 2.18 11.48 -7.50
C ILE A 56 2.98 10.30 -6.93
N ASN A 57 2.34 9.14 -6.73
CA ASN A 57 3.00 7.95 -6.23
C ASN A 57 4.09 7.43 -7.17
N CYS A 58 3.93 7.59 -8.47
CA CYS A 58 4.91 7.27 -9.51
C CYS A 58 5.99 8.35 -9.70
N LYS A 59 6.07 9.36 -8.82
CA LYS A 59 6.99 10.49 -8.91
C LYS A 59 6.86 11.25 -10.26
N CYS A 60 5.65 11.51 -10.66
CA CYS A 60 5.30 12.23 -11.88
C CYS A 60 5.82 11.60 -13.18
N SER A 61 6.05 10.29 -13.18
CA SER A 61 6.48 9.55 -14.39
C SER A 61 5.28 8.97 -15.11
N LEU A 62 4.97 9.47 -16.30
CA LEU A 62 3.86 9.00 -17.15
C LEU A 62 3.98 7.50 -17.48
N GLU A 63 5.18 7.02 -17.83
CA GLU A 63 5.38 5.62 -18.19
C GLU A 63 5.14 4.69 -17.02
N ARG A 64 5.56 5.09 -15.81
CA ARG A 64 5.28 4.30 -14.59
C ARG A 64 3.79 4.29 -14.27
N VAL A 65 3.07 5.39 -14.48
CA VAL A 65 1.62 5.44 -14.27
C VAL A 65 0.91 4.51 -15.24
N LYS A 66 1.26 4.53 -16.54
CA LYS A 66 0.69 3.63 -17.54
C LYS A 66 0.87 2.15 -17.14
N THR A 67 2.10 1.77 -16.75
CA THR A 67 2.39 0.43 -16.25
C THR A 67 1.56 0.08 -15.01
N SER A 68 1.37 1.03 -14.10
CA SER A 68 0.63 0.80 -12.87
C SER A 68 -0.88 0.75 -13.10
N VAL A 69 -1.43 1.52 -14.03
CA VAL A 69 -2.85 1.45 -14.43
C VAL A 69 -3.13 0.09 -15.10
N ASP A 70 -2.23 -0.38 -15.98
CA ASP A 70 -2.34 -1.73 -16.53
C ASP A 70 -2.32 -2.78 -15.41
N ALA A 71 -1.33 -2.73 -14.51
CA ALA A 71 -1.23 -3.64 -13.38
C ALA A 71 -2.47 -3.59 -12.45
N TYR A 72 -3.04 -2.41 -12.21
CA TYR A 72 -4.22 -2.23 -11.36
C TYR A 72 -5.42 -3.05 -11.83
N PHE A 73 -5.63 -3.14 -13.14
CA PHE A 73 -6.70 -3.93 -13.73
C PHE A 73 -6.31 -5.39 -14.00
N SER A 74 -5.07 -5.64 -14.45
CA SER A 74 -4.63 -6.97 -14.90
C SER A 74 -4.29 -7.92 -13.76
N LEU A 75 -3.81 -7.41 -12.61
CA LEU A 75 -3.49 -8.26 -11.46
C LEU A 75 -4.73 -8.90 -10.82
N LYS A 76 -5.94 -8.39 -11.09
CA LYS A 76 -7.19 -9.03 -10.68
C LYS A 76 -7.38 -10.40 -11.32
N ASN A 77 -6.93 -10.58 -12.58
CA ASN A 77 -6.93 -11.87 -13.25
C ASN A 77 -5.89 -12.83 -12.66
N ARG A 78 -4.75 -12.31 -12.20
CA ARG A 78 -3.65 -13.11 -11.67
C ARG A 78 -3.81 -13.49 -10.20
N TYR A 79 -4.44 -12.61 -9.41
CA TYR A 79 -4.64 -12.76 -7.97
C TYR A 79 -6.10 -12.51 -7.59
N PRO A 80 -7.06 -13.25 -8.19
CA PRO A 80 -8.49 -13.04 -7.91
C PRO A 80 -8.83 -13.27 -6.44
N GLU A 81 -8.14 -14.19 -5.77
CA GLU A 81 -8.29 -14.47 -4.35
C GLU A 81 -7.97 -13.27 -3.45
N LEU A 82 -7.12 -12.33 -3.91
CA LEU A 82 -6.74 -11.12 -3.19
C LEU A 82 -7.54 -9.88 -3.60
N LEU A 83 -7.87 -9.78 -4.89
CA LEU A 83 -8.36 -8.54 -5.50
C LEU A 83 -9.84 -8.57 -5.91
N MET A 84 -10.52 -9.73 -5.73
CA MET A 84 -11.94 -9.90 -6.02
C MET A 84 -12.72 -10.25 -4.76
N ASN A 85 -14.04 -10.05 -4.80
CA ASN A 85 -14.94 -10.32 -3.67
C ASN A 85 -14.46 -9.65 -2.38
N ARG A 86 -14.20 -8.34 -2.48
CA ARG A 86 -13.66 -7.53 -1.38
C ARG A 86 -14.73 -6.71 -0.68
N ASN A 87 -15.81 -7.35 -0.23
CA ASN A 87 -16.82 -6.68 0.59
C ASN A 87 -16.19 -6.19 1.91
N PRO A 88 -16.10 -4.86 2.15
CA PRO A 88 -15.47 -4.34 3.36
C PRO A 88 -16.13 -4.82 4.65
N ARG A 89 -17.48 -5.01 4.67
CA ARG A 89 -18.19 -5.48 5.87
C ARG A 89 -17.73 -6.87 6.29
N GLU A 90 -17.58 -7.78 5.34
CA GLU A 90 -17.16 -9.16 5.58
C GLU A 90 -15.68 -9.21 5.97
N ILE A 91 -14.80 -8.59 5.17
CA ILE A 91 -13.37 -8.64 5.38
C ILE A 91 -12.98 -7.99 6.72
N ILE A 92 -13.47 -6.79 7.00
CA ILE A 92 -13.16 -6.05 8.24
C ILE A 92 -13.82 -6.76 9.43
N GLY A 93 -15.03 -7.29 9.27
CA GLY A 93 -15.73 -8.05 10.30
C GLY A 93 -14.96 -9.29 10.78
N VAL A 94 -14.27 -9.97 9.88
CA VAL A 94 -13.38 -11.11 10.20
C VAL A 94 -12.02 -10.63 10.69
N CYS A 95 -11.39 -9.72 9.95
CA CYS A 95 -10.02 -9.25 10.20
C CYS A 95 -9.84 -8.65 11.59
N LYS A 96 -10.82 -7.89 12.10
CA LYS A 96 -10.78 -7.26 13.43
C LYS A 96 -10.65 -8.25 14.61
N LYS A 97 -10.84 -9.55 14.37
CA LYS A 97 -10.68 -10.58 15.41
C LYS A 97 -9.22 -10.95 15.66
N PHE A 98 -8.34 -10.71 14.69
CA PHE A 98 -6.94 -11.11 14.80
C PHE A 98 -5.94 -9.98 14.47
N ILE A 99 -6.40 -8.88 13.86
CA ILE A 99 -5.53 -7.75 13.54
C ILE A 99 -6.21 -6.42 13.81
N THR A 100 -5.45 -5.46 14.36
CA THR A 100 -5.82 -4.04 14.39
C THR A 100 -4.94 -3.31 13.41
N MET A 101 -5.55 -2.52 12.50
CA MET A 101 -4.81 -1.78 11.47
C MET A 101 -5.46 -0.41 11.24
N PHE A 102 -4.63 0.64 11.22
CA PHE A 102 -5.08 2.01 10.97
C PHE A 102 -3.93 2.92 10.53
N PRO A 103 -4.19 3.97 9.73
CA PRO A 103 -3.26 5.07 9.53
C PRO A 103 -3.32 6.03 10.72
N MET A 104 -2.19 6.64 11.07
CA MET A 104 -2.21 7.79 11.99
C MET A 104 -2.98 8.95 11.35
N PRO A 105 -3.74 9.76 12.14
CA PRO A 105 -4.63 10.79 11.62
C PRO A 105 -3.93 11.85 10.77
N ARG A 106 -2.69 12.16 11.08
CA ARG A 106 -1.89 13.20 10.40
C ARG A 106 -0.77 12.58 9.58
N LEU A 107 -0.30 13.29 8.56
CA LEU A 107 0.98 13.02 7.91
C LEU A 107 2.13 13.55 8.79
N THR A 108 3.33 12.98 8.63
CA THR A 108 4.55 13.58 9.19
C THR A 108 4.83 14.93 8.53
N ASP A 109 5.74 15.74 9.10
CA ASP A 109 6.17 17.01 8.53
C ASP A 109 6.77 16.86 7.12
N SER A 110 7.33 15.68 6.81
CA SER A 110 7.79 15.33 5.46
C SER A 110 6.69 14.70 4.58
N CYS A 111 5.42 14.84 4.96
CA CYS A 111 4.25 14.31 4.25
C CYS A 111 4.34 12.80 3.98
N LEU A 112 4.78 12.01 4.96
CA LEU A 112 4.73 10.56 4.94
C LEU A 112 3.52 10.06 5.75
N ARG A 113 2.85 9.02 5.26
CA ARG A 113 1.76 8.35 5.98
C ARG A 113 2.34 7.31 6.93
N VAL A 114 2.08 7.44 8.22
CA VAL A 114 2.37 6.40 9.20
C VAL A 114 1.15 5.50 9.32
N SER A 115 1.36 4.20 9.23
CA SER A 115 0.34 3.18 9.50
C SER A 115 0.82 2.22 10.56
N VAL A 116 -0.12 1.74 11.37
CA VAL A 116 0.13 0.79 12.45
C VAL A 116 -0.67 -0.48 12.18
N THR A 117 -0.03 -1.62 12.35
CA THR A 117 -0.66 -2.93 12.27
C THR A 117 -0.22 -3.75 13.46
N THR A 118 -1.17 -4.24 14.26
CA THR A 118 -0.92 -5.07 15.44
C THR A 118 -1.60 -6.42 15.27
N ASN A 119 -0.85 -7.51 15.41
CA ASN A 119 -1.45 -8.83 15.56
C ASN A 119 -2.00 -8.97 16.99
N ILE A 120 -3.32 -9.06 17.13
CA ILE A 120 -4.00 -9.15 18.41
C ILE A 120 -4.36 -10.59 18.82
N CYS A 121 -4.33 -11.56 17.90
CA CYS A 121 -4.54 -12.96 18.23
C CYS A 121 -3.22 -13.65 18.64
N GLU A 122 -3.29 -14.47 19.66
CA GLU A 122 -2.16 -15.28 20.12
C GLU A 122 -2.12 -16.64 19.44
N ASN A 123 -3.30 -17.23 19.17
CA ASN A 123 -3.39 -18.53 18.53
C ASN A 123 -3.28 -18.38 16.99
N PRO A 124 -2.25 -18.95 16.35
CA PRO A 124 -2.14 -18.94 14.88
C PRO A 124 -3.33 -19.55 14.14
N ASP A 125 -4.13 -20.41 14.78
CA ASP A 125 -5.29 -21.03 14.13
C ASP A 125 -6.42 -20.04 13.86
N ASP A 126 -6.52 -18.99 14.67
CA ASP A 126 -7.49 -17.91 14.50
C ASP A 126 -7.06 -16.87 13.45
N TYR A 127 -5.83 -16.97 12.95
CA TYR A 127 -5.25 -16.05 11.98
C TYR A 127 -5.50 -16.51 10.53
N ASP A 128 -6.11 -15.65 9.75
CA ASP A 128 -6.30 -15.83 8.31
C ASP A 128 -5.45 -14.82 7.50
N PRO A 129 -4.32 -15.26 6.92
CA PRO A 129 -3.43 -14.39 6.16
C PRO A 129 -4.05 -13.87 4.85
N LEU A 130 -5.02 -14.59 4.27
CA LEU A 130 -5.71 -14.14 3.07
C LEU A 130 -6.64 -12.97 3.39
N VAL A 131 -7.44 -13.10 4.45
CA VAL A 131 -8.33 -12.01 4.93
C VAL A 131 -7.51 -10.79 5.36
N MET A 132 -6.39 -10.99 6.07
CA MET A 132 -5.45 -9.90 6.38
C MET A 132 -4.96 -9.20 5.11
N SER A 133 -4.54 -9.97 4.11
CA SER A 133 -4.04 -9.41 2.85
C SER A 133 -5.12 -8.62 2.11
N LYS A 134 -6.36 -9.13 2.07
CA LYS A 134 -7.51 -8.38 1.53
C LYS A 134 -7.75 -7.07 2.29
N ALA A 135 -7.65 -7.07 3.63
CA ALA A 135 -7.81 -5.85 4.43
C ALA A 135 -6.71 -4.81 4.12
N ILE A 136 -5.45 -5.24 3.96
CA ILE A 136 -4.34 -4.36 3.52
C ILE A 136 -4.61 -3.79 2.13
N LEU A 137 -5.19 -4.57 1.21
CA LEU A 137 -5.51 -4.11 -0.14
C LEU A 137 -6.74 -3.19 -0.17
N LEU A 138 -7.75 -3.42 0.68
CA LEU A 138 -8.85 -2.46 0.90
C LEU A 138 -8.30 -1.11 1.41
N TRP A 139 -7.39 -1.17 2.39
CA TRP A 139 -6.72 0.03 2.88
C TRP A 139 -5.93 0.74 1.77
N SER A 140 -5.19 0.00 0.95
CA SER A 140 -4.43 0.56 -0.17
C SER A 140 -5.32 1.26 -1.19
N GLU A 141 -6.50 0.69 -1.47
CA GLU A 141 -7.53 1.27 -2.34
C GLU A 141 -8.08 2.58 -1.76
N LEU A 142 -8.43 2.58 -0.46
CA LEU A 142 -8.90 3.77 0.24
C LEU A 142 -7.83 4.88 0.22
N MET A 143 -6.57 4.53 0.45
CA MET A 143 -5.46 5.49 0.38
C MET A 143 -5.24 6.02 -1.04
N LEU A 144 -5.40 5.18 -2.06
CA LEU A 144 -5.34 5.64 -3.46
C LEU A 144 -6.46 6.63 -3.79
N ARG A 145 -7.61 6.50 -3.13
CA ARG A 145 -8.75 7.40 -3.29
C ARG A 145 -8.56 8.73 -2.56
N GLU A 146 -7.98 8.72 -1.36
CA GLU A 146 -8.10 9.83 -0.41
C GLU A 146 -6.76 10.44 0.04
N ASP A 147 -5.65 9.66 0.02
CA ASP A 147 -4.38 10.11 0.57
C ASP A 147 -3.53 10.87 -0.46
N TYR A 148 -2.69 11.79 0.03
CA TYR A 148 -1.78 12.57 -0.80
C TYR A 148 -0.43 12.67 -0.09
N SER A 149 0.34 11.57 -0.14
CA SER A 149 1.58 11.43 0.63
C SER A 149 2.79 11.13 -0.24
N LEU A 150 3.99 11.41 0.27
CA LEU A 150 5.26 11.08 -0.39
C LEU A 150 5.72 9.64 -0.15
N GLY A 151 4.94 8.85 0.58
CA GLY A 151 5.19 7.42 0.84
C GLY A 151 4.76 7.01 2.24
N ASP A 152 5.07 5.76 2.59
CA ASP A 152 4.56 5.08 3.77
C ASP A 152 5.67 4.72 4.76
N ILE A 153 5.40 4.95 6.02
CA ILE A 153 6.10 4.37 7.17
C ILE A 153 5.15 3.38 7.80
N MET A 154 5.56 2.14 7.91
CA MET A 154 4.74 1.07 8.47
C MET A 154 5.32 0.64 9.81
N ILE A 155 4.48 0.63 10.85
CA ILE A 155 4.80 0.09 12.16
C ILE A 155 4.04 -1.23 12.29
N LEU A 156 4.75 -2.33 12.44
CA LEU A 156 4.19 -3.66 12.63
C LEU A 156 4.50 -4.12 14.06
N ASP A 157 3.47 -4.13 14.89
CA ASP A 157 3.58 -4.65 16.26
C ASP A 157 3.52 -6.18 16.23
N MET A 158 4.63 -6.78 16.61
CA MET A 158 4.87 -8.21 16.52
C MET A 158 4.66 -8.95 17.85
N LYS A 159 4.10 -8.28 18.86
CA LYS A 159 3.98 -8.78 20.25
C LYS A 159 3.43 -10.22 20.33
N ASN A 160 2.37 -10.51 19.58
CA ASN A 160 1.68 -11.82 19.63
C ASN A 160 2.07 -12.72 18.44
N VAL A 161 3.05 -12.34 17.62
CA VAL A 161 3.43 -13.12 16.43
C VAL A 161 4.24 -14.35 16.83
N GLN A 162 3.76 -15.52 16.42
CA GLN A 162 4.38 -16.83 16.62
C GLN A 162 4.78 -17.47 15.28
N ALA A 163 5.55 -18.55 15.33
CA ALA A 163 5.99 -19.28 14.14
C ALA A 163 4.83 -19.71 13.23
N GLY A 164 3.70 -20.13 13.80
CA GLY A 164 2.51 -20.52 13.05
C GLY A 164 1.93 -19.40 12.18
N HIS A 165 1.91 -18.16 12.66
CA HIS A 165 1.51 -16.98 11.85
C HIS A 165 2.44 -16.79 10.65
N VAL A 166 3.75 -16.91 10.86
CA VAL A 166 4.76 -16.76 9.79
C VAL A 166 4.62 -17.86 8.73
N LEU A 167 4.43 -19.11 9.17
CA LEU A 167 4.25 -20.26 8.29
C LEU A 167 2.97 -20.15 7.45
N LYS A 168 1.85 -19.75 8.08
CA LYS A 168 0.57 -19.53 7.37
C LYS A 168 0.65 -18.42 6.34
N THR A 169 1.37 -17.33 6.63
CA THR A 169 1.52 -16.20 5.69
C THR A 169 2.26 -16.66 4.43
N GLY A 170 3.35 -17.39 4.59
CA GLY A 170 4.10 -17.95 3.47
C GLY A 170 4.69 -16.90 2.51
N ILE A 171 5.69 -17.34 1.74
CA ILE A 171 6.44 -16.44 0.84
C ILE A 171 5.61 -16.04 -0.41
N GLY A 172 4.77 -16.94 -0.91
CA GLY A 172 3.98 -16.70 -2.12
C GLY A 172 2.98 -15.57 -1.93
N LEU A 173 2.24 -15.61 -0.82
CA LEU A 173 1.27 -14.58 -0.47
C LEU A 173 1.95 -13.21 -0.26
N LEU A 174 3.08 -13.20 0.45
CA LEU A 174 3.81 -11.95 0.73
C LEU A 174 4.39 -11.32 -0.55
N ARG A 175 4.87 -12.14 -1.51
CA ARG A 175 5.32 -11.67 -2.83
C ARG A 175 4.17 -11.11 -3.65
N GLY A 176 3.03 -11.79 -3.67
CA GLY A 176 1.82 -11.31 -4.36
C GLY A 176 1.35 -9.97 -3.78
N LEU A 177 1.29 -9.88 -2.47
CA LEU A 177 0.91 -8.65 -1.77
C LEU A 177 1.87 -7.49 -2.06
N GLU A 178 3.19 -7.72 -2.02
CA GLU A 178 4.21 -6.73 -2.36
C GLU A 178 4.07 -6.25 -3.80
N MET A 179 3.87 -7.16 -4.73
CA MET A 179 3.69 -6.86 -6.15
C MET A 179 2.47 -5.97 -6.38
N ILE A 180 1.33 -6.30 -5.77
CA ILE A 180 0.10 -5.51 -5.89
C ILE A 180 0.30 -4.14 -5.23
N TYR A 181 0.81 -4.10 -4.00
CA TYR A 181 0.99 -2.87 -3.22
C TYR A 181 1.87 -1.85 -3.95
N ARG A 182 3.00 -2.31 -4.48
CA ARG A 182 3.96 -1.47 -5.17
C ARG A 182 3.61 -1.24 -6.64
N GLY A 183 3.11 -2.27 -7.32
CA GLY A 183 2.84 -2.23 -8.75
C GLY A 183 1.52 -1.56 -9.10
N ALA A 184 0.42 -2.08 -8.57
CA ALA A 184 -0.93 -1.57 -8.87
C ALA A 184 -1.24 -0.27 -8.11
N TYR A 185 -0.96 -0.22 -6.81
CA TYR A 185 -1.24 0.96 -5.98
C TYR A 185 -0.11 1.99 -5.96
N CYS A 186 1.03 1.70 -6.59
CA CYS A 186 2.21 2.60 -6.67
C CYS A 186 2.72 3.06 -5.30
N ARG A 187 2.42 2.34 -4.22
CA ARG A 187 2.79 2.73 -2.85
C ARG A 187 4.30 2.64 -2.64
N ARG A 188 4.84 3.54 -1.86
CA ARG A 188 6.29 3.70 -1.65
C ARG A 188 6.64 3.51 -0.18
N ILE A 189 7.06 2.32 0.22
CA ILE A 189 7.54 2.08 1.57
C ILE A 189 8.83 2.86 1.80
N LYS A 190 8.83 3.77 2.77
CA LYS A 190 9.97 4.59 3.21
C LYS A 190 10.68 4.00 4.40
N ALA A 191 9.93 3.39 5.31
CA ALA A 191 10.44 2.66 6.45
C ALA A 191 9.46 1.55 6.84
N LEU A 192 9.99 0.47 7.41
CA LEU A 192 9.24 -0.66 7.93
C LEU A 192 9.81 -0.99 9.32
N HIS A 193 9.06 -0.66 10.36
CA HIS A 193 9.43 -0.84 11.75
C HIS A 193 8.73 -2.07 12.33
N PHE A 194 9.48 -3.10 12.66
CA PHE A 194 8.98 -4.22 13.46
C PHE A 194 9.22 -3.88 14.93
N VAL A 195 8.15 -3.63 15.67
CA VAL A 195 8.23 -3.34 17.11
C VAL A 195 7.84 -4.55 17.94
N ASN A 196 8.28 -4.60 19.19
CA ASN A 196 8.09 -5.75 20.08
C ASN A 196 8.60 -7.07 19.44
N ALA A 197 9.78 -7.03 18.85
CA ALA A 197 10.36 -8.14 18.07
C ALA A 197 10.32 -9.46 18.87
N PRO A 198 9.61 -10.51 18.36
CA PRO A 198 9.47 -11.78 19.06
C PRO A 198 10.69 -12.69 18.87
N LYS A 199 10.74 -13.80 19.61
CA LYS A 199 11.80 -14.82 19.48
C LYS A 199 11.91 -15.42 18.06
N VAL A 200 10.82 -15.37 17.27
CA VAL A 200 10.78 -15.87 15.89
C VAL A 200 11.24 -14.83 14.84
N MET A 201 11.88 -13.75 15.29
CA MET A 201 12.29 -12.64 14.38
C MET A 201 13.19 -13.10 13.24
N ASP A 202 14.09 -14.07 13.46
CA ASP A 202 14.94 -14.60 12.40
C ASP A 202 14.16 -15.30 11.29
N MET A 203 13.08 -16.01 11.64
CA MET A 203 12.16 -16.61 10.67
C MET A 203 11.44 -15.52 9.86
N ILE A 204 10.95 -14.47 10.53
CA ILE A 204 10.31 -13.32 9.89
C ILE A 204 11.28 -12.65 8.93
N MET A 205 12.52 -12.39 9.35
CA MET A 205 13.54 -11.77 8.52
C MET A 205 13.96 -12.65 7.34
N THR A 206 13.89 -13.97 7.48
CA THR A 206 14.11 -14.92 6.37
C THR A 206 13.00 -14.77 5.33
N LEU A 207 11.74 -14.72 5.75
CA LEU A 207 10.60 -14.49 4.86
C LEU A 207 10.67 -13.11 4.18
N VAL A 208 11.01 -12.06 4.94
CA VAL A 208 11.22 -10.70 4.43
C VAL A 208 12.32 -10.67 3.37
N ARG A 209 13.47 -11.30 3.63
CA ARG A 209 14.57 -11.38 2.66
C ARG A 209 14.20 -12.11 1.39
N ALA A 210 13.41 -13.16 1.49
CA ALA A 210 12.98 -13.97 0.36
C ALA A 210 11.87 -13.31 -0.48
N ALA A 211 11.01 -12.49 0.13
CA ALA A 211 9.84 -11.91 -0.51
C ALA A 211 10.03 -10.47 -1.00
N LEU A 212 10.82 -9.66 -0.28
CA LEU A 212 10.93 -8.22 -0.55
C LEU A 212 12.21 -7.86 -1.33
N PRO A 213 12.13 -6.87 -2.25
CA PRO A 213 13.29 -6.34 -2.96
C PRO A 213 14.34 -5.76 -2.00
N GLU A 214 15.63 -5.78 -2.39
CA GLU A 214 16.75 -5.28 -1.58
C GLU A 214 16.53 -3.86 -1.08
N LYS A 215 15.98 -2.99 -1.91
CA LYS A 215 15.66 -1.60 -1.56
C LYS A 215 14.68 -1.49 -0.37
N ILE A 216 13.72 -2.39 -0.25
CA ILE A 216 12.77 -2.42 0.88
C ILE A 216 13.46 -3.05 2.09
N ARG A 217 14.22 -4.12 1.91
CA ARG A 217 14.97 -4.77 3.00
C ARG A 217 15.88 -3.80 3.75
N LYS A 218 16.57 -2.88 3.04
CA LYS A 218 17.40 -1.82 3.63
C LYS A 218 16.63 -0.79 4.46
N ARG A 219 15.31 -0.82 4.44
CA ARG A 219 14.41 0.10 5.17
C ARG A 219 13.70 -0.59 6.34
N VAL A 220 14.04 -1.84 6.59
CA VAL A 220 13.51 -2.61 7.70
C VAL A 220 14.33 -2.31 8.96
N MET A 221 13.63 -1.97 10.01
CA MET A 221 14.19 -1.71 11.35
C MET A 221 13.45 -2.57 12.36
N THR A 222 14.19 -3.08 13.35
CA THR A 222 13.66 -3.95 14.39
C THR A 222 13.88 -3.31 15.74
N HIS A 223 12.84 -3.28 16.56
CA HIS A 223 12.83 -2.70 17.90
C HIS A 223 12.43 -3.77 18.92
N LEU A 224 13.28 -3.93 19.94
CA LEU A 224 13.04 -4.90 21.01
C LEU A 224 11.88 -4.46 21.92
N PRO A 225 11.21 -5.38 22.62
CA PRO A 225 10.20 -5.03 23.61
C PRO A 225 10.74 -4.05 24.66
N GLY A 226 9.98 -3.01 24.94
CA GLY A 226 10.35 -1.95 25.92
C GLY A 226 11.42 -0.96 25.41
N SER A 227 11.91 -1.11 24.19
CA SER A 227 12.89 -0.19 23.58
C SER A 227 12.24 1.14 23.18
N ASN A 228 12.98 2.23 23.33
CA ASN A 228 12.59 3.56 22.87
C ASN A 228 13.16 3.91 21.46
N THR A 229 13.87 2.99 20.80
CA THR A 229 14.57 3.26 19.53
C THR A 229 13.63 3.58 18.36
N LEU A 230 12.33 3.27 18.45
CA LEU A 230 11.33 3.72 17.46
C LEU A 230 11.26 5.27 17.40
N PHE A 231 11.44 5.93 18.56
CA PHE A 231 11.35 7.39 18.68
C PHE A 231 12.59 8.13 18.18
N ASP A 232 13.65 7.43 17.80
CA ASP A 232 14.78 7.98 17.04
C ASP A 232 14.38 8.26 15.58
N HIS A 233 13.29 7.65 15.13
CA HIS A 233 12.80 7.72 13.74
C HIS A 233 11.45 8.45 13.60
N LEU A 234 10.62 8.42 14.65
CA LEU A 234 9.27 9.00 14.64
C LEU A 234 8.98 9.79 15.91
N PRO A 235 8.36 10.95 15.81
CA PRO A 235 7.90 11.67 17.00
C PRO A 235 6.79 10.87 17.69
N ARG A 236 6.72 10.98 19.02
CA ARG A 236 5.72 10.26 19.85
C ARG A 236 4.28 10.53 19.41
N SER A 237 3.99 11.72 18.90
CA SER A 237 2.66 12.09 18.40
C SER A 237 2.23 11.30 17.13
N MET A 238 3.16 10.64 16.47
CA MET A 238 2.91 9.79 15.31
C MET A 238 2.87 8.29 15.64
N VAL A 239 2.80 7.96 16.92
CA VAL A 239 2.77 6.58 17.43
C VAL A 239 1.63 6.46 18.44
N PRO A 240 0.81 5.40 18.42
CA PRO A 240 -0.30 5.23 19.35
C PRO A 240 0.17 5.03 20.79
N ASN A 241 -0.74 5.24 21.74
CA ASN A 241 -0.45 5.19 23.19
C ASN A 241 0.09 3.82 23.62
N GLU A 242 -0.44 2.74 23.06
CA GLU A 242 -0.08 1.35 23.38
C GLU A 242 1.36 1.00 23.00
N LEU A 243 1.96 1.76 22.09
CA LEU A 243 3.36 1.63 21.70
C LEU A 243 4.26 2.71 22.33
N GLY A 244 3.78 3.39 23.40
CA GLY A 244 4.50 4.42 24.13
C GLY A 244 4.50 5.79 23.48
N GLY A 245 3.67 5.99 22.47
CA GLY A 245 3.43 7.28 21.82
C GLY A 245 2.40 8.15 22.53
N THR A 246 2.01 9.23 21.88
CA THR A 246 0.96 10.17 22.33
C THR A 246 -0.04 10.48 21.20
N GLY A 247 -0.10 9.61 20.20
CA GLY A 247 -0.92 9.79 19.00
C GLY A 247 -2.40 9.42 19.15
N GLY A 248 -2.80 8.95 20.31
CA GLY A 248 -4.15 8.51 20.67
C GLY A 248 -4.25 7.00 20.89
N PRO A 249 -5.38 6.53 21.46
CA PRO A 249 -5.64 5.13 21.70
C PRO A 249 -5.80 4.36 20.38
N ALA A 250 -5.14 3.21 20.25
CA ALA A 250 -5.13 2.40 19.02
C ALA A 250 -6.54 1.93 18.60
N GLU A 251 -7.39 1.56 19.58
CA GLU A 251 -8.75 1.08 19.27
C GLU A 251 -9.63 2.21 18.71
N GLU A 252 -9.55 3.42 19.27
CA GLU A 252 -10.29 4.58 18.73
C GLU A 252 -9.84 4.93 17.31
N LEU A 253 -8.52 4.90 17.07
CA LEU A 253 -7.94 5.15 15.74
C LEU A 253 -8.36 4.08 14.73
N ALA A 254 -8.42 2.82 15.17
CA ALA A 254 -8.86 1.71 14.34
C ALA A 254 -10.36 1.80 14.01
N GLU A 255 -11.20 2.18 14.97
CA GLU A 255 -12.64 2.35 14.74
C GLU A 255 -12.91 3.51 13.80
N ASP A 256 -12.30 4.68 14.02
CA ASP A 256 -12.35 5.82 13.09
C ASP A 256 -11.95 5.40 11.66
N HIS A 257 -10.96 4.52 11.54
CA HIS A 257 -10.54 4.01 10.24
C HIS A 257 -11.57 3.05 9.64
N ARG A 258 -12.14 2.14 10.42
CA ARG A 258 -13.18 1.18 9.97
C ARG A 258 -14.44 1.90 9.50
N GLU A 259 -14.87 2.95 10.20
CA GLU A 259 -16.04 3.76 9.82
C GLU A 259 -15.95 4.34 8.41
N ARG A 260 -14.74 4.59 7.90
CA ARG A 260 -14.54 5.15 6.55
C ARG A 260 -14.96 4.22 5.42
N TYR A 261 -15.03 2.91 5.67
CA TYR A 261 -15.43 1.94 4.66
C TYR A 261 -16.94 1.83 4.49
N TRP A 262 -17.74 2.13 5.53
CA TRP A 262 -19.17 1.85 5.50
C TRP A 262 -19.94 2.61 4.42
N PRO A 263 -19.68 3.89 4.16
CA PRO A 263 -20.31 4.61 3.05
C PRO A 263 -19.76 4.20 1.67
N LEU A 264 -18.70 3.42 1.61
CA LEU A 264 -18.02 3.04 0.37
C LEU A 264 -18.22 1.57 -0.03
N VAL A 265 -19.04 0.80 0.70
CA VAL A 265 -19.24 -0.64 0.46
C VAL A 265 -19.62 -0.92 -1.00
N ASP A 266 -20.66 -0.25 -1.50
CA ASP A 266 -21.14 -0.43 -2.87
C ASP A 266 -20.09 -0.04 -3.91
N TRP A 267 -19.35 1.04 -3.63
CA TRP A 267 -18.23 1.46 -4.49
C TRP A 267 -17.13 0.39 -4.54
N PHE A 268 -16.75 -0.21 -3.41
CA PHE A 268 -15.75 -1.29 -3.39
C PHE A 268 -16.21 -2.51 -4.19
N MET A 269 -17.49 -2.89 -4.05
CA MET A 269 -18.07 -4.01 -4.81
C MET A 269 -18.12 -3.71 -6.31
N GLU A 270 -18.42 -2.48 -6.70
CA GLU A 270 -18.38 -2.05 -8.10
C GLU A 270 -16.97 -2.15 -8.69
N GLN A 271 -15.91 -1.82 -7.93
CA GLN A 271 -14.52 -1.91 -8.42
C GLN A 271 -14.13 -3.33 -8.83
N ASP A 272 -14.75 -4.36 -8.28
CA ASP A 272 -14.46 -5.76 -8.63
C ASP A 272 -14.90 -6.10 -10.07
N GLN A 273 -15.84 -5.32 -10.66
CA GLN A 273 -16.31 -5.51 -12.04
C GLN A 273 -15.28 -5.01 -13.09
N PHE A 274 -14.37 -4.11 -12.69
CA PHE A 274 -13.40 -3.51 -13.61
C PHE A 274 -12.12 -4.34 -13.64
N VAL A 275 -12.08 -5.29 -14.58
CA VAL A 275 -10.98 -6.24 -14.81
C VAL A 275 -10.49 -6.10 -16.25
N SER A 276 -9.20 -6.30 -16.50
CA SER A 276 -8.68 -6.29 -17.89
C SER A 276 -9.21 -7.48 -18.69
N ASN A 277 -9.49 -7.23 -19.99
CA ASN A 277 -9.81 -8.29 -20.93
C ASN A 277 -8.54 -8.73 -21.69
N GLU A 278 -7.86 -9.74 -21.16
CA GLU A 278 -6.57 -10.19 -21.69
C GLU A 278 -6.65 -10.71 -23.15
N SER A 279 -7.82 -11.14 -23.63
CA SER A 279 -8.00 -11.54 -25.03
C SER A 279 -7.88 -10.36 -26.03
N MET A 280 -8.09 -9.14 -25.53
CA MET A 280 -7.93 -7.90 -26.30
C MET A 280 -6.57 -7.23 -26.12
N ARG A 281 -5.67 -7.83 -25.31
CA ARG A 281 -4.32 -7.29 -25.13
C ARG A 281 -3.52 -7.39 -26.42
N PRO A 282 -2.87 -6.28 -26.89
CA PRO A 282 -1.98 -6.34 -28.04
C PRO A 282 -0.85 -7.37 -27.86
N HIS A 283 -0.61 -8.21 -28.87
CA HIS A 283 0.34 -9.34 -28.79
C HIS A 283 1.79 -8.95 -28.46
N ASN A 284 2.16 -7.71 -28.68
CA ASN A 284 3.50 -7.17 -28.36
C ASN A 284 3.59 -6.53 -26.98
N MET A 285 2.49 -6.54 -26.19
CA MET A 285 2.43 -6.00 -24.83
C MET A 285 2.28 -7.14 -23.84
N THR A 286 3.34 -7.44 -23.10
CA THR A 286 3.24 -8.20 -21.84
C THR A 286 2.69 -7.29 -20.76
N CYS A 287 1.94 -7.86 -19.80
CA CYS A 287 1.66 -7.13 -18.57
C CYS A 287 3.01 -6.67 -18.00
N GLY A 288 3.21 -5.36 -17.86
CA GLY A 288 4.51 -4.75 -17.50
C GLY A 288 5.13 -5.25 -16.17
N MET A 289 4.48 -6.23 -15.53
CA MET A 289 4.90 -6.90 -14.31
C MET A 289 5.58 -8.25 -14.55
N GLU A 290 5.54 -8.82 -15.77
CA GLU A 290 6.21 -10.10 -16.05
C GLU A 290 7.74 -9.97 -16.07
N ASN A 291 8.25 -8.78 -16.34
CA ASN A 291 9.68 -8.48 -16.36
C ASN A 291 10.18 -7.85 -15.06
N GLY A 292 9.55 -8.14 -13.92
CA GLY A 292 9.87 -7.60 -12.60
C GLY A 292 10.04 -6.07 -12.64
N PHE A 293 9.56 -5.33 -11.65
CA PHE A 293 9.90 -3.91 -11.47
C PHE A 293 11.41 -3.74 -11.13
N SER A 294 12.27 -4.30 -11.97
CA SER A 294 13.70 -3.97 -12.00
C SER A 294 13.89 -2.76 -12.91
N VAL A 295 13.28 -1.64 -12.55
CA VAL A 295 13.77 -0.34 -13.02
C VAL A 295 14.76 0.18 -11.97
N ASP A 296 15.78 -0.59 -11.71
CA ASP A 296 17.10 -0.06 -11.40
C ASP A 296 17.74 0.24 -12.77
N GLY A 297 17.63 1.52 -13.14
CA GLY A 297 18.39 2.20 -14.16
C GLY A 297 19.04 1.39 -15.27
N SER A 298 18.31 0.90 -16.27
CA SER A 298 18.93 0.70 -17.56
C SER A 298 18.87 2.02 -18.34
N PHE A 299 19.84 2.87 -18.11
CA PHE A 299 20.26 3.81 -19.15
C PHE A 299 20.76 2.96 -20.33
N LYS A 300 19.91 2.71 -21.33
CA LYS A 300 20.47 2.36 -22.64
C LYS A 300 21.33 3.54 -23.04
N LYS A 301 22.66 3.28 -23.21
CA LYS A 301 23.55 4.21 -23.86
C LYS A 301 22.90 4.62 -25.17
N LEU A 302 22.54 5.88 -25.30
CA LEU A 302 22.33 6.51 -26.59
C LEU A 302 23.70 6.49 -27.28
N CYS A 303 23.92 5.59 -28.22
CA CYS A 303 24.94 5.79 -29.23
C CYS A 303 24.43 6.93 -30.11
N ILE A 304 25.06 8.07 -29.97
CA ILE A 304 24.97 9.15 -30.94
C ILE A 304 26.09 8.87 -31.93
N ASP A 305 25.72 8.46 -33.16
CA ASP A 305 26.58 8.52 -34.34
C ASP A 305 26.58 9.97 -34.86
#